data_bd6504296b3ea02b0a326b7b019c9b7d
#
_entry.id   bd6504296b3ea02b0a326b7b019c9b7d
#
_cell.length_a   1.000
_cell.length_b   1.000
_cell.length_c   1.000
_cell.angle_alpha   90.00
_cell.angle_beta   90.00
_cell.angle_gamma   90.00
#
_symmetry.space_group_name_H-M   'P 1'
#
loop_
_entity.id
_entity.type
_entity.pdbx_description
1 polymer ?
#
loop_
_entity_poly.entity_id
_entity_poly.type
_entity_poly.pdbx_seq_one_letter_code
_entity_poly.pdbx_strand_id
1 'polypeptide(L)'
;MSDVWLEADQTGSRHAFAKGSFRPRRELPLYCHPIVLFLAIWVLMLACLSFHVSYVIYPYLGIPFLIFLVSVGSLLLGYLASTAMLERNTLQDEATSYVIDVTRLWRINLMFCAFALALIGLNWIIAGPPPAIGDPSSYLTYGNLKQILFPLLTCVAVNATLDPSRLRRYVFIVFGLGWLACYVARGIMLVTFLQMFFLFSLRSSMNRKKQYLLFLGAVAIGIAGMTIIGNLRTAHDIFLAFLQIRDRYSEWPMAFLWPAAYISIPFSNLCWMVAHGSSHGPTFAFLYSLFPSFMAPADPYADVYGGMSIIDGASTYLQAWTLDFSYLGIYFANLLVGIGCGWLVMRAYPRHSLILAIFLTSMTLLFFTDMFFLLSTVIQVSLQAAVQKRCFQWSL
;
A
#
# COMPACT_ATOMS: atom_id res chain seq x y z
N MET A 1 21.89 -24.46 4.40
CA MET A 1 21.46 -23.10 3.92
C MET A 1 22.20 -22.01 4.70
N SER A 2 23.44 -22.20 5.09
CA SER A 2 24.18 -21.32 6.02
C SER A 2 25.44 -20.66 5.44
N ASP A 3 25.82 -20.88 4.17
CA ASP A 3 27.20 -20.62 3.77
C ASP A 3 27.43 -19.56 2.70
N VAL A 4 26.54 -18.58 2.53
CA VAL A 4 26.68 -17.50 1.53
C VAL A 4 27.07 -16.14 2.16
N TRP A 5 27.34 -16.07 3.47
CA TRP A 5 27.41 -14.76 4.16
C TRP A 5 28.75 -14.45 4.84
N LEU A 6 29.82 -15.25 4.64
CA LEU A 6 31.11 -15.01 5.29
C LEU A 6 32.28 -15.24 4.31
N GLU A 7 32.55 -14.27 3.44
CA GLU A 7 33.93 -13.97 3.07
C GLU A 7 34.41 -12.80 3.93
N ALA A 8 35.07 -13.15 5.03
CA ALA A 8 35.74 -12.19 5.89
C ALA A 8 37.09 -11.90 5.31
N ASP A 9 37.27 -10.68 4.83
CA ASP A 9 38.61 -10.13 4.50
C ASP A 9 39.42 -9.94 5.81
N GLN A 10 40.50 -10.72 5.95
CA GLN A 10 41.39 -10.70 7.11
C GLN A 10 42.44 -9.57 6.96
N THR A 11 42.05 -8.32 7.10
CA THR A 11 43.00 -7.25 7.35
C THR A 11 42.55 -6.41 8.55
N GLY A 12 43.35 -6.51 9.60
CA GLY A 12 43.08 -6.02 10.94
C GLY A 12 42.83 -4.50 11.03
N SER A 13 41.56 -4.14 11.20
CA SER A 13 41.20 -2.91 11.91
C SER A 13 39.97 -3.20 12.77
N ARG A 14 40.06 -2.86 14.07
CA ARG A 14 39.05 -3.11 15.12
C ARG A 14 37.75 -2.29 14.98
N HIS A 15 37.38 -1.90 13.75
CA HIS A 15 36.08 -1.32 13.37
C HIS A 15 35.50 -2.02 12.15
N ALA A 16 35.48 -3.36 12.19
CA ALA A 16 34.69 -4.14 11.21
C ALA A 16 33.19 -3.89 11.43
N PHE A 17 32.69 -2.79 10.87
CA PHE A 17 31.28 -2.64 10.63
C PHE A 17 30.83 -3.84 9.80
N ALA A 18 29.81 -4.56 10.26
CA ALA A 18 29.18 -5.59 9.45
C ALA A 18 28.59 -4.96 8.18
N LYS A 19 29.42 -4.83 7.15
CA LYS A 19 29.05 -4.29 5.85
C LYS A 19 28.31 -5.36 5.09
N GLY A 20 26.99 -5.34 5.11
CA GLY A 20 26.19 -6.09 4.14
C GLY A 20 26.28 -5.42 2.78
N SER A 21 27.19 -5.89 1.89
CA SER A 21 27.18 -5.42 0.51
C SER A 21 25.97 -6.01 -0.21
N PHE A 22 25.19 -5.17 -0.85
CA PHE A 22 24.02 -5.58 -1.63
C PHE A 22 24.25 -5.26 -3.11
N ARG A 23 24.17 -6.29 -3.96
CA ARG A 23 24.13 -6.11 -5.42
C ARG A 23 22.68 -6.07 -5.87
N PRO A 24 22.16 -4.91 -6.27
CA PRO A 24 20.81 -4.83 -6.78
C PRO A 24 20.66 -5.65 -8.08
N ARG A 25 19.48 -6.20 -8.30
CA ARG A 25 19.17 -6.79 -9.60
C ARG A 25 19.20 -5.71 -10.68
N ARG A 26 19.68 -6.06 -11.85
CA ARG A 26 19.61 -5.16 -13.02
C ARG A 26 18.18 -5.01 -13.54
N GLU A 27 17.33 -6.02 -13.34
CA GLU A 27 15.95 -6.04 -13.84
C GLU A 27 14.94 -6.22 -12.71
N LEU A 28 13.86 -5.45 -12.75
CA LEU A 28 12.71 -5.61 -11.88
C LEU A 28 12.01 -6.96 -12.15
N PRO A 29 11.62 -7.72 -11.11
CA PRO A 29 10.70 -8.83 -11.30
C PRO A 29 9.41 -8.34 -11.96
N LEU A 30 8.81 -9.13 -12.86
CA LEU A 30 7.63 -8.73 -13.62
C LEU A 30 6.47 -8.27 -12.71
N TYR A 31 6.22 -8.98 -11.61
CA TYR A 31 5.20 -8.63 -10.62
C TYR A 31 5.55 -7.43 -9.71
N CYS A 32 6.80 -6.92 -9.80
CA CYS A 32 7.21 -5.65 -9.19
C CYS A 32 7.25 -4.51 -10.23
N HIS A 33 6.89 -4.77 -11.49
CA HIS A 33 6.83 -3.72 -12.48
C HIS A 33 5.50 -2.94 -12.33
N PRO A 34 5.53 -1.62 -12.05
CA PRO A 34 4.32 -0.87 -11.71
C PRO A 34 3.20 -0.99 -12.74
N ILE A 35 3.52 -0.92 -14.04
CA ILE A 35 2.52 -1.05 -15.11
C ILE A 35 1.86 -2.43 -15.09
N VAL A 36 2.66 -3.50 -14.94
CA VAL A 36 2.12 -4.88 -14.93
C VAL A 36 1.20 -5.07 -13.73
N LEU A 37 1.61 -4.56 -12.57
CA LEU A 37 0.82 -4.63 -11.35
C LEU A 37 -0.49 -3.84 -11.50
N PHE A 38 -0.42 -2.63 -12.05
CA PHE A 38 -1.59 -1.80 -12.32
C PHE A 38 -2.58 -2.51 -13.25
N LEU A 39 -2.10 -3.02 -14.38
CA LEU A 39 -2.95 -3.75 -15.33
C LEU A 39 -3.58 -4.99 -14.70
N ALA A 40 -2.80 -5.77 -13.93
CA ALA A 40 -3.29 -6.96 -13.25
C ALA A 40 -4.42 -6.62 -12.26
N ILE A 41 -4.27 -5.55 -11.48
CA ILE A 41 -5.30 -5.09 -10.53
C ILE A 41 -6.56 -4.62 -11.27
N TRP A 42 -6.41 -3.83 -12.33
CA TRP A 42 -7.57 -3.38 -13.13
C TRP A 42 -8.32 -4.53 -13.80
N VAL A 43 -7.60 -5.50 -14.38
CA VAL A 43 -8.23 -6.70 -14.95
C VAL A 43 -8.96 -7.49 -13.86
N LEU A 44 -8.35 -7.63 -12.67
CA LEU A 44 -8.98 -8.28 -11.52
C LEU A 44 -10.26 -7.54 -11.08
N MET A 45 -10.25 -6.21 -11.03
CA MET A 45 -11.42 -5.39 -10.69
C MET A 45 -12.56 -5.61 -11.69
N LEU A 46 -12.27 -5.58 -12.99
CA LEU A 46 -13.25 -5.85 -14.04
C LEU A 46 -13.79 -7.28 -13.96
N ALA A 47 -12.92 -8.26 -13.73
CA ALA A 47 -13.33 -9.65 -13.58
C ALA A 47 -14.25 -9.84 -12.37
N CYS A 48 -13.88 -9.32 -11.20
CA CYS A 48 -14.71 -9.38 -10.01
C CYS A 48 -16.07 -8.67 -10.19
N LEU A 49 -16.06 -7.51 -10.87
CA LEU A 49 -17.32 -6.78 -11.17
C LEU A 49 -18.22 -7.60 -12.10
N SER A 50 -17.66 -8.29 -13.11
CA SER A 50 -18.41 -9.07 -14.09
C SER A 50 -19.15 -10.27 -13.49
N PHE A 51 -18.69 -10.79 -12.37
CA PHE A 51 -19.40 -11.86 -11.64
C PHE A 51 -20.74 -11.39 -11.06
N HIS A 52 -20.92 -10.10 -10.82
CA HIS A 52 -22.15 -9.54 -10.23
C HIS A 52 -22.58 -10.33 -8.99
N VAL A 53 -21.64 -10.55 -8.06
CA VAL A 53 -21.89 -11.36 -6.86
C VAL A 53 -22.97 -10.79 -5.94
N SER A 54 -23.27 -9.49 -6.05
CA SER A 54 -24.23 -8.77 -5.22
C SER A 54 -25.22 -8.00 -6.10
N TYR A 55 -26.43 -7.74 -5.59
CA TYR A 55 -27.45 -6.91 -6.25
C TYR A 55 -27.09 -5.42 -6.28
N VAL A 56 -26.24 -4.95 -5.37
CA VAL A 56 -25.81 -3.54 -5.29
C VAL A 56 -24.64 -3.21 -6.23
N ILE A 57 -24.04 -4.23 -6.87
CA ILE A 57 -22.99 -4.02 -7.85
C ILE A 57 -23.55 -3.38 -9.11
N TYR A 58 -22.84 -2.39 -9.64
CA TYR A 58 -23.19 -1.69 -10.88
C TYR A 58 -23.46 -2.69 -12.02
N PRO A 59 -24.66 -2.64 -12.64
CA PRO A 59 -25.12 -3.75 -13.48
C PRO A 59 -24.55 -3.75 -14.90
N TYR A 60 -24.04 -2.60 -15.38
CA TYR A 60 -23.61 -2.44 -16.76
C TYR A 60 -22.08 -2.46 -16.88
N LEU A 61 -21.53 -3.05 -17.95
CA LEU A 61 -20.09 -3.12 -18.16
C LEU A 61 -19.51 -1.96 -19.00
N GLY A 62 -20.36 -1.14 -19.62
CA GLY A 62 -19.90 -0.04 -20.49
C GLY A 62 -19.08 1.00 -19.75
N ILE A 63 -19.60 1.53 -18.65
CA ILE A 63 -18.90 2.54 -17.82
C ILE A 63 -17.64 1.96 -17.18
N PRO A 64 -17.65 0.79 -16.50
CA PRO A 64 -16.44 0.15 -15.99
C PRO A 64 -15.34 0.00 -17.03
N PHE A 65 -15.70 -0.43 -18.25
CA PHE A 65 -14.75 -0.60 -19.33
C PHE A 65 -14.18 0.73 -19.82
N LEU A 66 -15.01 1.78 -19.92
CA LEU A 66 -14.55 3.12 -20.27
C LEU A 66 -13.60 3.69 -19.21
N ILE A 67 -13.93 3.55 -17.93
CA ILE A 67 -13.03 3.94 -16.82
C ILE A 67 -11.69 3.21 -16.92
N PHE A 68 -11.73 1.90 -17.19
CA PHE A 68 -10.52 1.10 -17.42
C PHE A 68 -9.67 1.64 -18.58
N LEU A 69 -10.28 1.90 -19.73
CA LEU A 69 -9.56 2.42 -20.92
C LEU A 69 -8.92 3.78 -20.63
N VAL A 70 -9.67 4.70 -20.03
CA VAL A 70 -9.17 6.03 -19.64
C VAL A 70 -8.02 5.89 -18.65
N SER A 71 -8.17 5.02 -17.64
CA SER A 71 -7.16 4.82 -16.60
C SER A 71 -5.86 4.24 -17.16
N VAL A 72 -5.97 3.19 -17.97
CA VAL A 72 -4.81 2.55 -18.59
C VAL A 72 -4.14 3.47 -19.61
N GLY A 73 -4.93 4.12 -20.47
CA GLY A 73 -4.41 5.04 -21.48
C GLY A 73 -3.65 6.21 -20.88
N SER A 74 -4.21 6.86 -19.87
CA SER A 74 -3.58 8.00 -19.19
C SER A 74 -2.34 7.58 -18.38
N LEU A 75 -2.37 6.43 -17.71
CA LEU A 75 -1.21 5.89 -17.01
C LEU A 75 -0.06 5.60 -17.99
N LEU A 76 -0.34 4.92 -19.10
CA LEU A 76 0.68 4.62 -20.12
C LEU A 76 1.26 5.90 -20.72
N LEU A 77 0.43 6.90 -21.00
CA LEU A 77 0.87 8.20 -21.49
C LEU A 77 1.82 8.88 -20.49
N GLY A 78 1.46 8.92 -19.22
CA GLY A 78 2.31 9.47 -18.16
C GLY A 78 3.63 8.72 -18.00
N TYR A 79 3.59 7.40 -18.06
CA TYR A 79 4.78 6.55 -18.01
C TYR A 79 5.73 6.83 -19.18
N LEU A 80 5.20 6.81 -20.42
CA LEU A 80 6.00 7.06 -21.62
C LEU A 80 6.58 8.48 -21.64
N ALA A 81 5.80 9.49 -21.24
CA ALA A 81 6.30 10.85 -21.12
C ALA A 81 7.46 10.95 -20.12
N SER A 82 7.31 10.33 -18.95
CA SER A 82 8.35 10.32 -17.94
C SER A 82 9.61 9.57 -18.38
N THR A 83 9.48 8.39 -19.01
CA THR A 83 10.63 7.63 -19.50
C THR A 83 11.36 8.37 -20.62
N ALA A 84 10.66 8.95 -21.59
CA ALA A 84 11.25 9.73 -22.68
C ALA A 84 12.02 10.97 -22.17
N MET A 85 11.50 11.63 -21.12
CA MET A 85 12.19 12.77 -20.49
C MET A 85 13.46 12.33 -19.74
N LEU A 86 13.44 11.15 -19.13
CA LEU A 86 14.51 10.66 -18.29
C LEU A 86 15.62 9.98 -19.11
N GLU A 87 15.31 9.27 -20.17
CA GLU A 87 16.31 8.62 -21.07
C GLU A 87 17.31 9.63 -21.64
N ARG A 88 16.86 10.86 -21.92
CA ARG A 88 17.75 11.95 -22.37
C ARG A 88 18.84 12.33 -21.35
N ASN A 89 18.65 12.00 -20.09
CA ASN A 89 19.52 12.41 -18.97
C ASN A 89 20.30 11.24 -18.34
N THR A 90 20.11 9.99 -18.77
CA THR A 90 20.61 8.80 -18.02
C THR A 90 21.90 8.20 -18.56
N LEU A 91 22.67 8.85 -19.40
CA LEU A 91 23.92 8.31 -19.97
C LEU A 91 25.02 7.99 -18.94
N GLN A 92 24.80 8.08 -17.62
CA GLN A 92 25.91 7.99 -16.66
C GLN A 92 25.69 7.27 -15.33
N ASP A 93 24.58 6.63 -15.05
CA ASP A 93 24.46 5.91 -13.77
C ASP A 93 24.72 4.41 -13.91
N GLU A 94 26.02 4.00 -13.94
CA GLU A 94 26.41 2.61 -13.71
C GLU A 94 25.85 2.11 -12.37
N ALA A 95 25.33 0.88 -12.39
CA ALA A 95 24.71 0.23 -11.24
C ALA A 95 25.75 0.06 -10.10
N THR A 96 25.87 1.06 -9.29
CA THR A 96 26.73 1.02 -8.11
C THR A 96 26.10 0.15 -7.02
N SER A 97 26.89 -0.71 -6.41
CA SER A 97 26.48 -1.45 -5.22
C SER A 97 26.31 -0.45 -4.07
N TYR A 98 25.36 -0.69 -3.19
CA TYR A 98 25.23 0.10 -1.97
C TYR A 98 25.43 -0.75 -0.72
N VAL A 99 25.96 -0.13 0.31
CA VAL A 99 26.18 -0.72 1.61
C VAL A 99 25.21 -0.09 2.60
N ILE A 100 24.53 -0.92 3.38
CA ILE A 100 23.65 -0.43 4.45
C ILE A 100 24.47 -0.29 5.73
N ASP A 101 24.47 0.89 6.32
CA ASP A 101 24.98 1.12 7.66
C ASP A 101 23.97 0.56 8.68
N VAL A 102 24.18 -0.69 9.06
CA VAL A 102 23.30 -1.43 9.97
C VAL A 102 23.25 -0.77 11.35
N THR A 103 24.33 -0.15 11.81
CA THR A 103 24.36 0.51 13.11
C THR A 103 23.47 1.74 13.12
N ARG A 104 23.52 2.56 12.06
CA ARG A 104 22.64 3.72 11.93
C ARG A 104 21.18 3.30 11.76
N LEU A 105 20.93 2.27 10.94
CA LEU A 105 19.60 1.72 10.76
C LEU A 105 18.99 1.27 12.09
N TRP A 106 19.75 0.54 12.90
CA TRP A 106 19.31 0.09 14.22
C TRP A 106 18.98 1.27 15.14
N ARG A 107 19.86 2.30 15.20
CA ARG A 107 19.62 3.50 16.01
C ARG A 107 18.37 4.25 15.57
N ILE A 108 18.13 4.38 14.26
CA ILE A 108 16.93 5.02 13.72
C ILE A 108 15.68 4.21 14.07
N ASN A 109 15.72 2.88 13.97
CA ASN A 109 14.60 2.04 14.37
C ASN A 109 14.32 2.16 15.89
N LEU A 110 15.33 2.23 16.73
CA LEU A 110 15.14 2.50 18.16
C LEU A 110 14.49 3.87 18.41
N MET A 111 14.93 4.91 17.70
CA MET A 111 14.29 6.24 17.78
C MET A 111 12.84 6.18 17.34
N PHE A 112 12.52 5.47 16.26
CA PHE A 112 11.14 5.28 15.81
C PHE A 112 10.32 4.50 16.83
N CYS A 113 10.86 3.45 17.45
CA CYS A 113 10.20 2.73 18.53
C CYS A 113 9.92 3.62 19.75
N ALA A 114 10.92 4.39 20.18
CA ALA A 114 10.76 5.32 21.32
C ALA A 114 9.68 6.38 21.04
N PHE A 115 9.68 6.96 19.83
CA PHE A 115 8.67 7.93 19.42
C PHE A 115 7.30 7.28 19.28
N ALA A 116 7.20 6.07 18.72
CA ALA A 116 5.95 5.32 18.67
C ALA A 116 5.39 5.04 20.07
N LEU A 117 6.22 4.61 21.03
CA LEU A 117 5.80 4.40 22.42
C LEU A 117 5.32 5.68 23.09
N ALA A 118 5.97 6.81 22.83
CA ALA A 118 5.53 8.12 23.34
C ALA A 118 4.15 8.48 22.76
N LEU A 119 3.93 8.27 21.44
CA LEU A 119 2.61 8.51 20.81
C LEU A 119 1.56 7.53 21.32
N ILE A 120 1.89 6.27 21.56
CA ILE A 120 0.98 5.28 22.14
C ILE A 120 0.59 5.70 23.56
N GLY A 121 1.55 6.09 24.38
CA GLY A 121 1.30 6.59 25.73
C GLY A 121 0.42 7.84 25.75
N LEU A 122 0.72 8.80 24.87
CA LEU A 122 -0.10 10.00 24.71
C LEU A 122 -1.52 9.65 24.25
N ASN A 123 -1.66 8.78 23.27
CA ASN A 123 -2.97 8.35 22.78
C ASN A 123 -3.75 7.58 23.85
N TRP A 124 -3.07 6.80 24.68
CA TRP A 124 -3.70 6.11 25.82
C TRP A 124 -4.26 7.09 26.86
N ILE A 125 -3.54 8.17 27.14
CA ILE A 125 -4.00 9.21 28.06
C ILE A 125 -5.22 9.96 27.50
N ILE A 126 -5.22 10.25 26.18
CA ILE A 126 -6.28 11.06 25.53
C ILE A 126 -7.52 10.22 25.21
N ALA A 127 -7.35 9.01 24.68
CA ALA A 127 -8.42 8.20 24.10
C ALA A 127 -8.64 6.86 24.81
N GLY A 128 -7.85 6.54 25.83
CA GLY A 128 -7.93 5.27 26.54
C GLY A 128 -7.03 4.16 25.95
N PRO A 129 -7.13 2.92 26.44
CA PRO A 129 -6.30 1.81 26.01
C PRO A 129 -6.56 1.44 24.54
N PRO A 130 -5.57 0.86 23.83
CA PRO A 130 -5.76 0.38 22.47
C PRO A 130 -6.98 -0.55 22.33
N PRO A 131 -7.70 -0.51 21.20
CA PRO A 131 -8.97 -1.24 21.04
C PRO A 131 -8.92 -2.73 21.37
N ALA A 132 -7.84 -3.43 21.04
CA ALA A 132 -7.71 -4.86 21.37
C ALA A 132 -7.55 -5.14 22.88
N ILE A 133 -7.11 -4.14 23.66
CA ILE A 133 -6.92 -4.25 25.11
C ILE A 133 -8.16 -3.72 25.84
N GLY A 134 -8.80 -2.69 25.28
CA GLY A 134 -10.03 -2.08 25.80
C GLY A 134 -11.29 -2.61 25.09
N ASP A 135 -11.99 -1.73 24.38
CA ASP A 135 -13.17 -2.08 23.60
C ASP A 135 -12.82 -2.17 22.10
N PRO A 136 -12.86 -3.37 21.48
CA PRO A 136 -12.59 -3.53 20.04
C PRO A 136 -13.50 -2.70 19.13
N SER A 137 -14.72 -2.35 19.57
CA SER A 137 -15.65 -1.53 18.79
C SER A 137 -15.19 -0.07 18.65
N SER A 138 -14.35 0.40 19.56
CA SER A 138 -13.82 1.78 19.58
C SER A 138 -12.79 2.07 18.49
N TYR A 139 -12.41 1.08 17.65
CA TYR A 139 -11.33 1.24 16.65
C TYR A 139 -11.59 2.36 15.62
N LEU A 140 -12.85 2.70 15.36
CA LEU A 140 -13.22 3.77 14.43
C LEU A 140 -12.98 5.17 15.03
N THR A 141 -13.24 5.32 16.32
CA THR A 141 -13.19 6.61 17.03
C THR A 141 -11.81 6.93 17.62
N TYR A 142 -10.87 5.97 17.51
CA TYR A 142 -9.59 6.04 18.19
C TYR A 142 -8.63 7.06 17.56
N GLY A 143 -8.64 8.25 18.09
CA GLY A 143 -7.63 9.32 18.03
C GLY A 143 -7.00 9.74 16.70
N ASN A 144 -6.72 11.04 16.60
CA ASN A 144 -6.10 11.69 15.44
C ASN A 144 -4.61 11.32 15.26
N LEU A 145 -3.97 10.77 16.30
CA LEU A 145 -2.54 10.41 16.27
C LEU A 145 -2.25 9.19 15.37
N LYS A 146 -3.27 8.42 14.98
CA LYS A 146 -3.13 7.26 14.07
C LYS A 146 -2.41 7.61 12.77
N GLN A 147 -2.66 8.79 12.23
CA GLN A 147 -2.06 9.24 10.96
C GLN A 147 -0.53 9.37 11.02
N ILE A 148 0.04 9.54 12.20
CA ILE A 148 1.50 9.60 12.43
C ILE A 148 2.01 8.27 12.98
N LEU A 149 1.27 7.68 13.92
CA LEU A 149 1.66 6.45 14.60
C LEU A 149 1.76 5.25 13.65
N PHE A 150 0.76 5.05 12.78
CA PHE A 150 0.72 3.88 11.90
C PHE A 150 1.84 3.87 10.85
N PRO A 151 2.14 4.98 10.14
CA PRO A 151 3.32 5.06 9.29
C PRO A 151 4.63 4.75 10.03
N LEU A 152 4.76 5.24 11.26
CA LEU A 152 5.95 5.03 12.07
C LEU A 152 6.13 3.55 12.45
N LEU A 153 5.07 2.88 12.92
CA LEU A 153 5.08 1.44 13.21
C LEU A 153 5.37 0.60 11.96
N THR A 154 4.79 0.99 10.81
CA THR A 154 5.07 0.37 9.52
C THR A 154 6.53 0.55 9.13
N CYS A 155 7.11 1.75 9.27
CA CYS A 155 8.52 1.99 9.00
C CYS A 155 9.43 1.12 9.88
N VAL A 156 9.13 0.96 11.17
CA VAL A 156 9.88 0.08 12.07
C VAL A 156 9.92 -1.36 11.55
N ALA A 157 8.75 -1.92 11.20
CA ALA A 157 8.64 -3.29 10.72
C ALA A 157 9.33 -3.48 9.36
N VAL A 158 9.12 -2.55 8.42
CA VAL A 158 9.72 -2.60 7.08
C VAL A 158 11.23 -2.45 7.13
N ASN A 159 11.75 -1.47 7.89
CA ASN A 159 13.19 -1.27 8.06
C ASN A 159 13.87 -2.46 8.72
N ALA A 160 13.18 -3.17 9.63
CA ALA A 160 13.71 -4.36 10.27
C ALA A 160 14.08 -5.45 9.25
N THR A 161 13.40 -5.52 8.10
CA THR A 161 13.74 -6.51 7.05
C THR A 161 15.14 -6.28 6.45
N LEU A 162 15.70 -5.08 6.63
CA LEU A 162 17.04 -4.72 6.18
C LEU A 162 18.14 -5.12 7.18
N ASP A 163 17.79 -5.45 8.43
CA ASP A 163 18.75 -5.84 9.45
C ASP A 163 19.23 -7.29 9.23
N PRO A 164 20.54 -7.54 9.12
CA PRO A 164 21.08 -8.89 8.96
C PRO A 164 20.92 -9.74 10.22
N SER A 165 20.82 -9.14 11.41
CA SER A 165 20.62 -9.86 12.68
C SER A 165 19.17 -10.39 12.77
N ARG A 166 19.01 -11.72 12.82
CA ARG A 166 17.70 -12.36 12.93
C ARG A 166 16.93 -11.90 14.17
N LEU A 167 17.59 -11.85 15.32
CA LEU A 167 16.94 -11.47 16.57
C LEU A 167 16.40 -10.04 16.51
N ARG A 168 17.22 -9.07 16.11
CA ARG A 168 16.81 -7.66 15.99
C ARG A 168 15.68 -7.50 14.98
N ARG A 169 15.78 -8.20 13.85
CA ARG A 169 14.74 -8.22 12.82
C ARG A 169 13.41 -8.65 13.40
N TYR A 170 13.36 -9.80 14.08
CA TYR A 170 12.12 -10.30 14.67
C TYR A 170 11.56 -9.38 15.75
N VAL A 171 12.42 -8.85 16.63
CA VAL A 171 11.98 -7.93 17.69
C VAL A 171 11.28 -6.70 17.10
N PHE A 172 11.86 -6.04 16.09
CA PHE A 172 11.24 -4.86 15.49
C PHE A 172 10.00 -5.19 14.64
N ILE A 173 9.98 -6.33 13.94
CA ILE A 173 8.79 -6.76 13.19
C ILE A 173 7.65 -7.04 14.17
N VAL A 174 7.90 -7.79 15.24
CA VAL A 174 6.90 -8.10 16.26
C VAL A 174 6.43 -6.83 16.97
N PHE A 175 7.33 -5.89 17.28
CA PHE A 175 6.98 -4.60 17.84
C PHE A 175 6.03 -3.83 16.92
N GLY A 176 6.39 -3.61 15.64
CA GLY A 176 5.58 -2.84 14.70
C GLY A 176 4.23 -3.50 14.43
N LEU A 177 4.22 -4.79 14.05
CA LEU A 177 2.98 -5.52 13.74
C LEU A 177 2.13 -5.77 15.00
N GLY A 178 2.75 -6.05 16.15
CA GLY A 178 2.05 -6.27 17.42
C GLY A 178 1.25 -5.03 17.84
N TRP A 179 1.84 -3.85 17.79
CA TRP A 179 1.09 -2.62 18.08
C TRP A 179 0.02 -2.32 17.04
N LEU A 180 0.27 -2.55 15.73
CA LEU A 180 -0.79 -2.44 14.71
C LEU A 180 -1.95 -3.41 14.98
N ALA A 181 -1.67 -4.62 15.47
CA ALA A 181 -2.69 -5.58 15.88
C ALA A 181 -3.46 -5.09 17.12
N CYS A 182 -2.78 -4.52 18.12
CA CYS A 182 -3.43 -3.92 19.30
C CYS A 182 -4.41 -2.80 18.89
N TYR A 183 -4.10 -2.04 17.85
CA TYR A 183 -4.99 -1.03 17.28
C TYR A 183 -6.04 -1.59 16.32
N VAL A 184 -6.09 -2.89 16.10
CA VAL A 184 -7.00 -3.55 15.13
C VAL A 184 -6.86 -2.96 13.71
N ALA A 185 -5.66 -2.48 13.38
CA ALA A 185 -5.36 -1.74 12.15
C ALA A 185 -5.08 -2.68 10.97
N ARG A 186 -6.07 -3.52 10.58
CA ARG A 186 -5.94 -4.61 9.58
C ARG A 186 -5.43 -4.11 8.23
N GLY A 187 -5.99 -3.02 7.72
CA GLY A 187 -5.56 -2.44 6.44
C GLY A 187 -4.08 -2.04 6.47
N ILE A 188 -3.63 -1.43 7.57
CA ILE A 188 -2.23 -1.02 7.73
C ILE A 188 -1.31 -2.23 7.95
N MET A 189 -1.77 -3.28 8.62
CA MET A 189 -1.03 -4.54 8.70
C MET A 189 -0.82 -5.13 7.30
N LEU A 190 -1.86 -5.16 6.46
CA LEU A 190 -1.75 -5.62 5.07
C LEU A 190 -0.76 -4.75 4.28
N VAL A 191 -0.86 -3.42 4.41
CA VAL A 191 0.12 -2.48 3.82
C VAL A 191 1.54 -2.81 4.26
N THR A 192 1.74 -3.04 5.56
CA THR A 192 3.06 -3.38 6.11
C THR A 192 3.60 -4.68 5.55
N PHE A 193 2.77 -5.74 5.49
CA PHE A 193 3.15 -7.02 4.89
C PHE A 193 3.50 -6.90 3.41
N LEU A 194 2.70 -6.17 2.63
CA LEU A 194 2.97 -5.95 1.21
C LEU A 194 4.28 -5.18 0.99
N GLN A 195 4.54 -4.16 1.79
CA GLN A 195 5.82 -3.42 1.71
C GLN A 195 7.02 -4.29 2.05
N MET A 196 6.92 -5.09 3.12
CA MET A 196 7.97 -6.05 3.47
C MET A 196 8.19 -7.08 2.35
N PHE A 197 7.11 -7.58 1.75
CA PHE A 197 7.15 -8.51 0.63
C PHE A 197 7.81 -7.88 -0.61
N PHE A 198 7.38 -6.69 -1.02
CA PHE A 198 7.98 -6.00 -2.16
C PHE A 198 9.44 -5.66 -1.91
N LEU A 199 9.79 -5.15 -0.73
CA LEU A 199 11.17 -4.86 -0.38
C LEU A 199 12.05 -6.12 -0.41
N PHE A 200 11.55 -7.22 0.13
CA PHE A 200 12.22 -8.52 0.02
C PHE A 200 12.38 -8.97 -1.43
N SER A 201 11.34 -8.85 -2.24
CA SER A 201 11.34 -9.23 -3.66
C SER A 201 12.33 -8.40 -4.48
N LEU A 202 12.39 -7.09 -4.23
CA LEU A 202 13.32 -6.17 -4.90
C LEU A 202 14.79 -6.46 -4.56
N ARG A 203 15.04 -7.01 -3.38
CA ARG A 203 16.40 -7.28 -2.87
C ARG A 203 16.85 -8.72 -3.02
N SER A 204 15.92 -9.65 -3.22
CA SER A 204 16.24 -11.06 -3.25
C SER A 204 16.93 -11.47 -4.53
N SER A 205 18.06 -12.18 -4.44
CA SER A 205 18.72 -12.86 -5.55
C SER A 205 18.09 -14.21 -5.89
N MET A 206 16.93 -14.54 -5.35
CA MET A 206 16.26 -15.83 -5.54
C MET A 206 15.92 -16.07 -7.01
N ASN A 207 15.89 -17.35 -7.41
CA ASN A 207 15.46 -17.79 -8.72
C ASN A 207 14.00 -17.35 -8.99
N ARG A 208 13.68 -16.98 -10.24
CA ARG A 208 12.33 -16.54 -10.69
C ARG A 208 11.22 -17.47 -10.21
N LYS A 209 11.38 -18.80 -10.32
CA LYS A 209 10.39 -19.79 -9.87
C LYS A 209 10.07 -19.67 -8.37
N LYS A 210 11.10 -19.55 -7.53
CA LYS A 210 10.92 -19.37 -6.07
C LYS A 210 10.24 -18.04 -5.72
N GLN A 211 10.49 -17.00 -6.49
CA GLN A 211 9.84 -15.69 -6.29
C GLN A 211 8.36 -15.73 -6.65
N TYR A 212 7.98 -16.39 -7.77
CA TYR A 212 6.57 -16.59 -8.10
C TYR A 212 5.84 -17.44 -7.06
N LEU A 213 6.47 -18.49 -6.55
CA LEU A 213 5.90 -19.28 -5.45
C LEU A 213 5.71 -18.46 -4.17
N LEU A 214 6.67 -17.59 -3.86
CA LEU A 214 6.55 -16.67 -2.72
C LEU A 214 5.41 -15.66 -2.93
N PHE A 215 5.27 -15.13 -4.14
CA PHE A 215 4.19 -14.22 -4.50
C PHE A 215 2.82 -14.90 -4.38
N LEU A 216 2.65 -16.09 -4.94
CA LEU A 216 1.42 -16.88 -4.82
C LEU A 216 1.12 -17.22 -3.36
N GLY A 217 2.15 -17.59 -2.57
CA GLY A 217 2.02 -17.81 -1.15
C GLY A 217 1.56 -16.57 -0.38
N ALA A 218 2.12 -15.40 -0.72
CA ALA A 218 1.72 -14.13 -0.10
C ALA A 218 0.27 -13.76 -0.45
N VAL A 219 -0.16 -13.98 -1.69
CA VAL A 219 -1.56 -13.79 -2.13
C VAL A 219 -2.48 -14.74 -1.37
N ALA A 220 -2.14 -16.04 -1.28
CA ALA A 220 -2.93 -17.04 -0.56
C ALA A 220 -3.07 -16.69 0.93
N ILE A 221 -1.98 -16.27 1.57
CA ILE A 221 -2.00 -15.81 2.98
C ILE A 221 -2.86 -14.55 3.12
N GLY A 222 -2.78 -13.62 2.17
CA GLY A 222 -3.62 -12.42 2.15
C GLY A 222 -5.12 -12.77 2.07
N ILE A 223 -5.50 -13.66 1.16
CA ILE A 223 -6.89 -14.13 1.00
C ILE A 223 -7.36 -14.85 2.26
N ALA A 224 -6.56 -15.78 2.80
CA ALA A 224 -6.89 -16.50 4.04
C ALA A 224 -7.05 -15.53 5.22
N GLY A 225 -6.13 -14.56 5.35
CA GLY A 225 -6.20 -13.54 6.39
C GLY A 225 -7.45 -12.67 6.29
N MET A 226 -7.80 -12.21 5.09
CA MET A 226 -9.04 -11.46 4.86
C MET A 226 -10.28 -12.27 5.22
N THR A 227 -10.31 -13.56 4.86
CA THR A 227 -11.43 -14.47 5.16
C THR A 227 -11.57 -14.71 6.66
N ILE A 228 -10.48 -15.08 7.34
CA ILE A 228 -10.48 -15.37 8.79
C ILE A 228 -10.91 -14.12 9.56
N ILE A 229 -10.29 -12.97 9.28
CA ILE A 229 -10.60 -11.73 9.98
C ILE A 229 -12.00 -11.22 9.64
N GLY A 230 -12.44 -11.41 8.39
CA GLY A 230 -13.80 -11.10 7.95
C GLY A 230 -14.83 -11.90 8.75
N ASN A 231 -14.67 -13.20 8.83
CA ASN A 231 -15.58 -14.09 9.54
C ASN A 231 -15.59 -13.86 11.06
N LEU A 232 -14.44 -13.50 11.65
CA LEU A 232 -14.37 -13.14 13.08
C LEU A 232 -15.15 -11.85 13.40
N ARG A 233 -15.27 -10.95 12.43
CA ARG A 233 -15.96 -9.66 12.62
C ARG A 233 -17.44 -9.71 12.31
N THR A 234 -17.82 -10.45 11.27
CA THR A 234 -19.17 -10.42 10.71
C THR A 234 -19.65 -11.85 10.50
N ALA A 235 -20.74 -12.21 11.14
CA ALA A 235 -21.36 -13.52 10.91
C ALA A 235 -21.74 -13.70 9.43
N HIS A 236 -21.70 -14.93 8.95
CA HIS A 236 -21.96 -15.26 7.54
C HIS A 236 -23.28 -14.65 7.02
N ASP A 237 -24.37 -14.85 7.74
CA ASP A 237 -25.70 -14.37 7.34
C ASP A 237 -25.77 -12.84 7.31
N ILE A 238 -25.13 -12.18 8.27
CA ILE A 238 -25.05 -10.71 8.31
C ILE A 238 -24.26 -10.19 7.11
N PHE A 239 -23.16 -10.85 6.74
CA PHE A 239 -22.38 -10.50 5.55
C PHE A 239 -23.21 -10.65 4.27
N LEU A 240 -23.91 -11.78 4.09
CA LEU A 240 -24.73 -12.02 2.91
C LEU A 240 -25.87 -10.99 2.80
N ALA A 241 -26.53 -10.68 3.92
CA ALA A 241 -27.62 -9.71 3.97
C ALA A 241 -27.12 -8.28 3.73
N PHE A 242 -26.02 -7.88 4.37
CA PHE A 242 -25.44 -6.53 4.24
C PHE A 242 -24.99 -6.23 2.80
N LEU A 243 -24.34 -7.19 2.16
CA LEU A 243 -23.87 -7.05 0.79
C LEU A 243 -24.93 -7.44 -0.24
N GLN A 244 -26.12 -7.86 0.17
CA GLN A 244 -27.18 -8.33 -0.71
C GLN A 244 -26.65 -9.33 -1.75
N ILE A 245 -25.92 -10.35 -1.28
CA ILE A 245 -25.34 -11.38 -2.13
C ILE A 245 -26.44 -12.12 -2.87
N ARG A 246 -26.26 -12.33 -4.18
CA ARG A 246 -27.24 -13.05 -5.01
C ARG A 246 -27.30 -14.52 -4.61
N ASP A 247 -28.48 -15.12 -4.61
CA ASP A 247 -28.75 -16.48 -4.15
C ASP A 247 -27.81 -17.52 -4.76
N ARG A 248 -27.48 -17.38 -6.04
CA ARG A 248 -26.56 -18.28 -6.75
C ARG A 248 -25.13 -18.32 -6.17
N TYR A 249 -24.76 -17.31 -5.36
CA TYR A 249 -23.44 -17.21 -4.73
C TYR A 249 -23.49 -17.39 -3.21
N SER A 250 -24.68 -17.53 -2.61
CA SER A 250 -24.85 -17.66 -1.16
C SER A 250 -24.10 -18.85 -0.56
N GLU A 251 -23.96 -19.93 -1.36
CA GLU A 251 -23.25 -21.15 -0.96
C GLU A 251 -21.76 -21.13 -1.31
N TRP A 252 -21.27 -20.08 -1.94
CA TRP A 252 -19.85 -19.99 -2.28
C TRP A 252 -18.99 -19.83 -1.02
N PRO A 253 -17.75 -20.41 -1.03
CA PRO A 253 -16.84 -20.27 0.09
C PRO A 253 -16.55 -18.79 0.37
N MET A 254 -16.60 -18.40 1.64
CA MET A 254 -16.29 -17.03 2.08
C MET A 254 -14.90 -16.55 1.64
N ALA A 255 -13.97 -17.48 1.41
CA ALA A 255 -12.65 -17.20 0.85
C ALA A 255 -12.71 -16.56 -0.56
N PHE A 256 -13.80 -16.73 -1.30
CA PHE A 256 -14.03 -16.07 -2.58
C PHE A 256 -14.96 -14.86 -2.43
N LEU A 257 -15.98 -14.94 -1.60
CA LEU A 257 -16.95 -13.86 -1.44
C LEU A 257 -16.32 -12.61 -0.82
N TRP A 258 -15.49 -12.74 0.22
CA TRP A 258 -14.81 -11.61 0.83
C TRP A 258 -13.89 -10.85 -0.15
N PRO A 259 -12.92 -11.48 -0.82
CA PRO A 259 -12.10 -10.79 -1.81
C PRO A 259 -12.90 -10.21 -2.96
N ALA A 260 -13.88 -10.97 -3.50
CA ALA A 260 -14.71 -10.49 -4.60
C ALA A 260 -15.50 -9.24 -4.22
N ALA A 261 -16.10 -9.21 -3.02
CA ALA A 261 -16.81 -8.04 -2.51
C ALA A 261 -15.88 -6.85 -2.28
N TYR A 262 -14.76 -7.07 -1.58
CA TYR A 262 -13.78 -6.00 -1.30
C TYR A 262 -13.14 -5.39 -2.55
N ILE A 263 -13.06 -6.12 -3.65
CA ILE A 263 -12.51 -5.64 -4.91
C ILE A 263 -13.61 -4.99 -5.76
N SER A 264 -14.81 -5.60 -5.85
CA SER A 264 -15.86 -5.15 -6.76
C SER A 264 -16.65 -3.94 -6.22
N ILE A 265 -16.90 -3.87 -4.90
CA ILE A 265 -17.74 -2.81 -4.33
C ILE A 265 -17.15 -1.42 -4.50
N PRO A 266 -15.88 -1.15 -4.13
CA PRO A 266 -15.30 0.17 -4.33
C PRO A 266 -15.29 0.60 -5.80
N PHE A 267 -15.06 -0.34 -6.70
CA PHE A 267 -15.09 -0.06 -8.13
C PHE A 267 -16.53 0.16 -8.64
N SER A 268 -17.49 -0.61 -8.13
CA SER A 268 -18.92 -0.40 -8.40
C SER A 268 -19.37 0.99 -7.95
N ASN A 269 -18.98 1.42 -6.74
CA ASN A 269 -19.28 2.75 -6.22
C ASN A 269 -18.74 3.84 -7.15
N LEU A 270 -17.50 3.70 -7.64
CA LEU A 270 -16.95 4.60 -8.64
C LEU A 270 -17.78 4.64 -9.92
N CYS A 271 -18.26 3.49 -10.41
CA CYS A 271 -19.10 3.41 -11.59
C CYS A 271 -20.45 4.12 -11.37
N TRP A 272 -21.05 3.97 -10.20
CA TRP A 272 -22.27 4.69 -9.83
C TRP A 272 -22.06 6.20 -9.81
N MET A 273 -20.95 6.70 -9.26
CA MET A 273 -20.59 8.11 -9.25
C MET A 273 -20.45 8.68 -10.66
N VAL A 274 -19.75 7.96 -11.53
CA VAL A 274 -19.60 8.36 -12.94
C VAL A 274 -20.92 8.35 -13.69
N ALA A 275 -21.77 7.34 -13.45
CA ALA A 275 -23.07 7.20 -14.10
C ALA A 275 -24.05 8.33 -13.76
N HIS A 276 -24.02 8.80 -12.52
CA HIS A 276 -24.94 9.84 -12.04
C HIS A 276 -24.43 11.27 -12.27
N GLY A 277 -23.22 11.41 -12.84
CA GLY A 277 -22.73 12.72 -13.29
C GLY A 277 -22.56 13.76 -12.17
N SER A 278 -22.27 13.32 -10.96
CA SER A 278 -22.19 14.19 -9.78
C SER A 278 -20.88 14.98 -9.70
N SER A 279 -20.54 15.74 -10.73
CA SER A 279 -19.48 16.75 -10.58
C SER A 279 -20.05 18.01 -9.95
N HIS A 280 -19.77 18.23 -8.69
CA HIS A 280 -20.21 19.45 -7.97
C HIS A 280 -19.31 20.66 -8.28
N GLY A 281 -18.36 20.50 -9.20
CA GLY A 281 -17.30 21.46 -9.49
C GLY A 281 -16.05 21.25 -8.59
N PRO A 282 -14.95 21.91 -8.91
CA PRO A 282 -13.66 21.65 -8.27
C PRO A 282 -13.66 22.11 -6.81
N THR A 283 -13.82 21.17 -5.89
CA THR A 283 -13.67 21.41 -4.45
C THR A 283 -12.27 21.05 -3.96
N PHE A 284 -11.46 20.40 -4.80
CA PHE A 284 -10.14 19.88 -4.46
C PHE A 284 -10.17 18.89 -3.28
N ALA A 285 -11.29 18.17 -3.11
CA ALA A 285 -11.48 17.21 -2.02
C ALA A 285 -10.43 16.09 -1.99
N PHE A 286 -9.83 15.77 -3.13
CA PHE A 286 -8.71 14.82 -3.20
C PHE A 286 -7.47 15.24 -2.38
N LEU A 287 -7.36 16.53 -2.03
CA LEU A 287 -6.29 17.03 -1.15
C LEU A 287 -6.65 16.93 0.34
N TYR A 288 -7.93 16.71 0.70
CA TYR A 288 -8.36 16.72 2.10
C TYR A 288 -7.71 15.58 2.91
N SER A 289 -7.44 14.47 2.27
CA SER A 289 -6.74 13.34 2.90
C SER A 289 -5.27 13.62 3.26
N LEU A 290 -4.70 14.73 2.75
CA LEU A 290 -3.36 15.20 3.11
C LEU A 290 -3.34 16.03 4.39
N PHE A 291 -4.50 16.46 4.89
CA PHE A 291 -4.59 17.20 6.13
C PHE A 291 -4.79 16.25 7.33
N PRO A 292 -4.27 16.62 8.52
CA PRO A 292 -4.66 15.95 9.75
C PRO A 292 -6.17 16.01 9.93
N SER A 293 -6.79 14.93 10.44
CA SER A 293 -8.26 14.83 10.56
C SER A 293 -8.91 15.97 11.35
N PHE A 294 -8.18 16.59 12.30
CA PHE A 294 -8.66 17.75 13.06
C PHE A 294 -8.58 19.09 12.28
N MET A 295 -7.87 19.11 11.15
CA MET A 295 -7.74 20.26 10.25
C MET A 295 -8.43 20.03 8.90
N ALA A 296 -8.85 18.79 8.63
CA ALA A 296 -9.51 18.48 7.39
C ALA A 296 -10.85 19.24 7.30
N PRO A 297 -11.13 19.92 6.17
CA PRO A 297 -12.45 20.50 5.92
C PRO A 297 -13.54 19.42 6.00
N ALA A 298 -14.78 19.85 6.25
CA ALA A 298 -15.92 18.95 6.12
C ALA A 298 -15.97 18.37 4.70
N ASP A 299 -16.32 17.09 4.60
CA ASP A 299 -16.44 16.46 3.29
C ASP A 299 -17.57 17.12 2.48
N PRO A 300 -17.26 17.80 1.37
CA PRO A 300 -18.25 18.49 0.56
C PRO A 300 -19.21 17.54 -0.15
N TYR A 301 -18.93 16.23 -0.14
CA TYR A 301 -19.71 15.19 -0.82
C TYR A 301 -20.49 14.30 0.13
N ALA A 302 -20.53 14.60 1.44
CA ALA A 302 -21.23 13.79 2.42
C ALA A 302 -22.70 13.54 2.04
N ASP A 303 -23.39 14.56 1.50
CA ASP A 303 -24.79 14.45 1.05
C ASP A 303 -24.92 13.62 -0.24
N VAL A 304 -23.89 13.61 -1.10
CA VAL A 304 -23.90 12.82 -2.33
C VAL A 304 -23.86 11.33 -2.02
N TYR A 305 -23.11 10.94 -1.00
CA TYR A 305 -23.03 9.53 -0.60
C TYR A 305 -24.35 8.98 -0.07
N GLY A 306 -25.15 9.83 0.61
CA GLY A 306 -26.46 9.42 1.13
C GLY A 306 -27.52 9.06 0.06
N GLY A 307 -27.35 9.58 -1.17
CA GLY A 307 -28.25 9.30 -2.31
C GLY A 307 -27.84 8.12 -3.18
N MET A 308 -26.63 7.58 -2.99
CA MET A 308 -26.13 6.44 -3.77
C MET A 308 -26.26 5.16 -2.96
N SER A 309 -26.48 4.03 -3.64
CA SER A 309 -26.39 2.69 -3.04
C SER A 309 -24.92 2.35 -2.71
N ILE A 310 -24.25 3.28 -2.05
CA ILE A 310 -22.83 3.13 -1.67
C ILE A 310 -22.76 2.33 -0.40
N ILE A 311 -22.29 1.10 -0.52
CA ILE A 311 -22.04 0.27 0.64
C ILE A 311 -20.76 0.76 1.30
N ASP A 312 -20.89 1.14 2.58
CA ASP A 312 -19.78 1.32 3.54
C ASP A 312 -18.78 2.45 3.18
N GLY A 313 -19.15 3.39 2.28
CA GLY A 313 -18.25 4.49 1.87
C GLY A 313 -16.92 4.03 1.26
N ALA A 314 -16.78 2.72 0.98
CA ALA A 314 -15.58 2.18 0.37
C ALA A 314 -15.44 2.68 -1.06
N SER A 315 -14.28 3.24 -1.39
CA SER A 315 -14.01 3.79 -2.71
C SER A 315 -12.62 3.47 -3.19
N THR A 316 -12.44 3.58 -4.49
CA THR A 316 -11.11 3.53 -5.11
C THR A 316 -10.38 4.87 -4.89
N TYR A 317 -9.07 4.89 -5.18
CA TYR A 317 -8.26 6.12 -5.16
C TYR A 317 -8.78 7.23 -6.11
N LEU A 318 -9.68 6.90 -7.02
CA LEU A 318 -10.22 7.83 -8.02
C LEU A 318 -11.48 8.59 -7.54
N GLN A 319 -12.05 8.22 -6.39
CA GLN A 319 -13.32 8.78 -5.95
C GLN A 319 -13.33 10.30 -5.90
N ALA A 320 -12.46 10.89 -5.11
CA ALA A 320 -12.41 12.34 -4.93
C ALA A 320 -12.08 13.07 -6.25
N TRP A 321 -11.19 12.50 -7.06
CA TRP A 321 -10.88 13.02 -8.39
C TRP A 321 -12.08 13.00 -9.34
N THR A 322 -12.88 11.93 -9.26
CA THR A 322 -14.09 11.78 -10.09
C THR A 322 -15.18 12.75 -9.66
N LEU A 323 -15.35 12.95 -8.38
CA LEU A 323 -16.33 13.89 -7.84
C LEU A 323 -15.98 15.33 -8.19
N ASP A 324 -14.69 15.70 -8.16
CA ASP A 324 -14.23 17.04 -8.52
C ASP A 324 -14.25 17.29 -10.04
N PHE A 325 -13.85 16.32 -10.87
CA PHE A 325 -13.54 16.54 -12.27
C PHE A 325 -14.11 15.48 -13.22
N SER A 326 -14.94 14.55 -12.76
CA SER A 326 -15.50 13.46 -13.57
C SER A 326 -14.40 12.64 -14.28
N TYR A 327 -14.57 12.32 -15.56
CA TYR A 327 -13.57 11.57 -16.35
C TYR A 327 -12.21 12.27 -16.47
N LEU A 328 -12.19 13.61 -16.47
CA LEU A 328 -10.92 14.35 -16.45
C LEU A 328 -10.13 14.10 -15.17
N GLY A 329 -10.82 13.96 -14.04
CA GLY A 329 -10.19 13.58 -12.78
C GLY A 329 -9.54 12.21 -12.86
N ILE A 330 -10.23 11.21 -13.42
CA ILE A 330 -9.69 9.88 -13.66
C ILE A 330 -8.44 9.96 -14.56
N TYR A 331 -8.50 10.73 -15.63
CA TYR A 331 -7.40 10.93 -16.56
C TYR A 331 -6.17 11.54 -15.86
N PHE A 332 -6.34 12.67 -15.15
CA PHE A 332 -5.23 13.36 -14.50
C PHE A 332 -4.63 12.56 -13.35
N ALA A 333 -5.44 11.90 -12.51
CA ALA A 333 -4.95 11.06 -11.44
C ALA A 333 -4.03 9.94 -11.98
N ASN A 334 -4.48 9.24 -13.02
CA ASN A 334 -3.69 8.15 -13.61
C ASN A 334 -2.49 8.64 -14.41
N LEU A 335 -2.56 9.82 -15.03
CA LEU A 335 -1.41 10.44 -15.67
C LEU A 335 -0.29 10.73 -14.65
N LEU A 336 -0.63 11.31 -13.50
CA LEU A 336 0.32 11.57 -12.40
C LEU A 336 0.92 10.28 -11.85
N VAL A 337 0.09 9.26 -11.64
CA VAL A 337 0.55 7.94 -11.21
C VAL A 337 1.48 7.33 -12.25
N GLY A 338 1.18 7.46 -13.55
CA GLY A 338 2.03 7.01 -14.65
C GLY A 338 3.39 7.72 -14.69
N ILE A 339 3.42 9.04 -14.51
CA ILE A 339 4.66 9.81 -14.38
C ILE A 339 5.50 9.32 -13.20
N GLY A 340 4.86 9.11 -12.04
CA GLY A 340 5.51 8.53 -10.87
C GLY A 340 6.09 7.15 -11.13
N CYS A 341 5.37 6.27 -11.84
CA CYS A 341 5.85 4.95 -12.27
C CYS A 341 7.13 5.05 -13.11
N GLY A 342 7.13 5.89 -14.14
CA GLY A 342 8.29 6.05 -15.00
C GLY A 342 9.51 6.57 -14.23
N TRP A 343 9.30 7.58 -13.38
CA TRP A 343 10.36 8.12 -12.54
C TRP A 343 10.93 7.07 -11.57
N LEU A 344 10.07 6.30 -10.90
CA LEU A 344 10.48 5.27 -9.95
C LEU A 344 11.26 4.14 -10.61
N VAL A 345 10.83 3.70 -11.80
CA VAL A 345 11.51 2.62 -12.54
C VAL A 345 12.86 3.11 -13.07
N MET A 346 12.91 4.31 -13.66
CA MET A 346 14.11 4.79 -14.35
C MET A 346 15.17 5.37 -13.41
N ARG A 347 14.76 6.05 -12.33
CA ARG A 347 15.69 6.72 -11.42
C ARG A 347 15.73 6.19 -10.00
N ALA A 348 14.61 5.70 -9.50
CA ALA A 348 14.53 5.29 -8.12
C ALA A 348 15.03 3.87 -7.88
N TYR A 349 14.93 2.99 -8.87
CA TYR A 349 15.43 1.63 -8.75
C TYR A 349 16.87 1.51 -9.26
N PRO A 350 17.79 0.90 -8.51
CA PRO A 350 17.62 0.25 -7.19
C PRO A 350 17.79 1.19 -5.99
N ARG A 351 18.11 2.47 -6.22
CA ARG A 351 18.48 3.44 -5.16
C ARG A 351 17.39 3.61 -4.10
N HIS A 352 16.13 3.72 -4.54
CA HIS A 352 15.00 4.03 -3.67
C HIS A 352 14.06 2.84 -3.45
N SER A 353 14.64 1.65 -3.17
CA SER A 353 13.86 0.42 -2.98
C SER A 353 12.79 0.51 -1.89
N LEU A 354 13.01 1.29 -0.82
CA LEU A 354 12.01 1.52 0.22
C LEU A 354 10.81 2.32 -0.32
N ILE A 355 11.07 3.40 -1.07
CA ILE A 355 10.02 4.22 -1.68
C ILE A 355 9.28 3.44 -2.75
N LEU A 356 10.01 2.66 -3.56
CA LEU A 356 9.41 1.79 -4.57
C LEU A 356 8.49 0.74 -3.92
N ALA A 357 8.88 0.14 -2.79
CA ALA A 357 8.02 -0.80 -2.08
C ALA A 357 6.71 -0.16 -1.57
N ILE A 358 6.75 1.08 -1.07
CA ILE A 358 5.55 1.84 -0.70
C ILE A 358 4.66 2.04 -1.94
N PHE A 359 5.25 2.50 -3.04
CA PHE A 359 4.53 2.76 -4.27
C PHE A 359 3.87 1.50 -4.86
N LEU A 360 4.59 0.37 -4.91
CA LEU A 360 4.04 -0.92 -5.35
C LEU A 360 2.90 -1.40 -4.46
N THR A 361 3.01 -1.16 -3.15
CA THR A 361 1.92 -1.46 -2.21
C THR A 361 0.70 -0.60 -2.49
N SER A 362 0.88 0.71 -2.70
CA SER A 362 -0.21 1.62 -3.07
C SER A 362 -0.87 1.18 -4.38
N MET A 363 -0.07 0.77 -5.37
CA MET A 363 -0.58 0.18 -6.61
C MET A 363 -1.41 -1.09 -6.40
N THR A 364 -0.97 -1.97 -5.51
CA THR A 364 -1.70 -3.22 -5.21
C THR A 364 -3.06 -2.96 -4.56
N LEU A 365 -3.18 -1.88 -3.81
CA LEU A 365 -4.38 -1.52 -3.05
C LEU A 365 -5.26 -0.44 -3.71
N LEU A 366 -5.02 -0.12 -4.98
CA LEU A 366 -5.78 0.88 -5.74
C LEU A 366 -7.31 0.69 -5.70
N PHE A 367 -7.73 -0.57 -5.64
CA PHE A 367 -9.16 -0.92 -5.63
C PHE A 367 -9.84 -0.63 -4.29
N PHE A 368 -9.06 -0.49 -3.22
CA PHE A 368 -9.62 -0.46 -1.86
C PHE A 368 -9.65 0.93 -1.25
N THR A 369 -8.65 1.78 -1.53
CA THR A 369 -8.54 3.11 -0.93
C THR A 369 -7.51 3.97 -1.66
N ASP A 370 -7.63 5.28 -1.51
CA ASP A 370 -6.62 6.21 -1.95
C ASP A 370 -5.39 6.13 -1.03
N MET A 371 -4.39 5.37 -1.47
CA MET A 371 -3.12 5.24 -0.75
C MET A 371 -2.06 6.24 -1.22
N PHE A 372 -2.28 6.96 -2.32
CA PHE A 372 -1.29 7.89 -2.86
C PHE A 372 -1.33 9.26 -2.19
N PHE A 373 -2.53 9.75 -1.89
CA PHE A 373 -2.76 11.09 -1.37
C PHE A 373 -3.10 11.11 0.12
N LEU A 374 -2.82 10.03 0.87
CA LEU A 374 -2.99 10.00 2.32
C LEU A 374 -1.81 10.66 3.03
N LEU A 375 -2.10 11.48 4.04
CA LEU A 375 -1.08 12.05 4.91
C LEU A 375 -0.15 10.98 5.49
N SER A 376 -0.70 9.84 5.88
CA SER A 376 0.08 8.71 6.41
C SER A 376 1.11 8.17 5.41
N THR A 377 0.75 8.12 4.12
CA THR A 377 1.67 7.70 3.05
C THR A 377 2.76 8.74 2.82
N VAL A 378 2.40 10.03 2.79
CA VAL A 378 3.37 11.13 2.65
C VAL A 378 4.37 11.13 3.81
N ILE A 379 3.89 10.96 5.05
CA ILE A 379 4.75 10.83 6.24
C ILE A 379 5.67 9.61 6.07
N GLN A 380 5.13 8.47 5.67
CA GLN A 380 5.91 7.24 5.49
C GLN A 380 6.99 7.39 4.42
N VAL A 381 6.67 7.97 3.26
CA VAL A 381 7.63 8.26 2.19
C VAL A 381 8.75 9.17 2.71
N SER A 382 8.39 10.22 3.45
CA SER A 382 9.35 11.16 4.02
C SER A 382 10.29 10.50 5.03
N LEU A 383 9.76 9.67 5.92
CA LEU A 383 10.54 8.90 6.89
C LEU A 383 11.49 7.92 6.18
N GLN A 384 10.99 7.18 5.20
CA GLN A 384 11.78 6.21 4.44
C GLN A 384 12.85 6.88 3.57
N ALA A 385 12.56 8.04 2.99
CA ALA A 385 13.56 8.84 2.28
C ALA A 385 14.69 9.29 3.22
N ALA A 386 14.36 9.72 4.44
CA ALA A 386 15.34 10.09 5.46
C ALA A 386 16.20 8.88 5.90
N VAL A 387 15.59 7.70 6.09
CA VAL A 387 16.31 6.45 6.38
C VAL A 387 17.28 6.12 5.25
N GLN A 388 16.84 6.15 4.00
CA GLN A 388 17.68 5.87 2.85
C GLN A 388 18.86 6.84 2.78
N LYS A 389 18.61 8.14 2.88
CA LYS A 389 19.66 9.16 2.83
C LYS A 389 20.73 8.96 3.92
N ARG A 390 20.33 8.50 5.10
CA ARG A 390 21.24 8.36 6.26
C ARG A 390 21.94 7.01 6.35
N CYS A 391 21.28 5.93 5.90
CA CYS A 391 21.77 4.57 6.12
C CYS A 391 22.37 3.92 4.89
N PHE A 392 22.04 4.40 3.66
CA PHE A 392 22.52 3.80 2.42
C PHE A 392 23.74 4.59 1.92
N GLN A 393 24.88 3.93 1.90
CA GLN A 393 26.14 4.49 1.35
C GLN A 393 26.37 3.86 -0.03
N TRP A 394 26.51 4.71 -1.04
CA TRP A 394 26.78 4.29 -2.41
C TRP A 394 28.28 4.12 -2.58
N SER A 395 28.72 2.97 -3.07
CA SER A 395 30.08 2.81 -3.56
C SER A 395 30.10 3.30 -5.01
N LEU A 396 30.84 4.35 -5.23
CA LEU A 396 31.22 4.78 -6.57
C LEU A 396 32.09 3.72 -7.23
#